data_58da91963a96e1e6524390ba89e7aa2e
#
_entry.id   58da91963a96e1e6524390ba89e7aa2e
#
_cell.length_a   1.000
_cell.length_b   1.000
_cell.length_c   1.000
_cell.angle_alpha   90.00
_cell.angle_beta   90.00
_cell.angle_gamma   90.00
#
_symmetry.space_group_name_H-M   'P 1'
#
loop_
_entity.id
_entity.type
_entity.pdbx_description
1 polymer ?
#
loop_
_entity_poly.entity_id
_entity_poly.type
_entity_poly.pdbx_seq_one_letter_code
_entity_poly.pdbx_strand_id
1 'polypeptide(L)'
;CHTADEMHGTGTQYTQRYSVPNQPKCEQCHGEVKTANTYHSMHWDDISCQTCHSQDYQNCGSCHVDTGVRNGPYMGFKIGKNPLPNVKRFKYVVLRHAPAAPDTWSNYGIPTMANFASEPTYRHATPHNIKRWTPRTEVESGQSCSAACHIKDGDNAEWYLFRADLGEQWEKDANEPVVVDDIIPSSWK
;
A
#
# COMPACT_ATOMS: atom_id res chain seq x y z
N CYS A 1 16.01 13.24 -0.63
CA CYS A 1 15.51 12.33 0.42
C CYS A 1 16.41 11.11 0.63
N HIS A 2 17.08 10.60 -0.38
CA HIS A 2 17.95 9.43 -0.28
C HIS A 2 19.41 9.83 -0.36
N THR A 3 20.25 9.16 0.42
CA THR A 3 21.71 9.30 0.31
C THR A 3 22.27 8.41 -0.79
N ALA A 4 23.49 8.67 -1.24
CA ALA A 4 24.18 7.80 -2.21
C ALA A 4 24.31 6.37 -1.67
N ASP A 5 24.66 6.21 -0.40
CA ASP A 5 24.82 4.91 0.25
C ASP A 5 23.51 4.11 0.32
N GLU A 6 22.38 4.79 0.51
CA GLU A 6 21.06 4.15 0.46
C GLU A 6 20.69 3.65 -0.94
N MET A 7 21.06 4.39 -1.98
CA MET A 7 20.75 4.07 -3.36
C MET A 7 21.69 3.02 -3.94
N HIS A 8 22.98 3.11 -3.62
CA HIS A 8 24.03 2.27 -4.18
C HIS A 8 24.52 1.19 -3.22
N GLY A 9 24.11 1.28 -1.94
CA GLY A 9 24.54 0.36 -0.89
C GLY A 9 25.93 0.70 -0.33
N THR A 10 26.21 0.14 0.83
CA THR A 10 27.50 0.26 1.54
C THR A 10 28.33 -1.02 1.48
N GLY A 11 27.94 -1.97 0.62
CA GLY A 11 28.52 -3.32 0.59
C GLY A 11 27.89 -4.30 1.59
N THR A 12 26.99 -3.85 2.44
CA THR A 12 26.23 -4.72 3.34
C THR A 12 25.01 -5.28 2.61
N GLN A 13 24.86 -6.61 2.65
CA GLN A 13 23.67 -7.28 2.12
C GLN A 13 22.57 -7.38 3.18
N TYR A 14 21.37 -7.00 2.80
CA TYR A 14 20.16 -7.14 3.62
C TYR A 14 19.23 -8.17 2.96
N THR A 15 18.67 -9.06 3.77
CA THR A 15 17.72 -10.09 3.28
C THR A 15 16.40 -9.50 2.78
N GLN A 16 16.04 -8.32 3.29
CA GLN A 16 14.81 -7.64 2.94
C GLN A 16 15.06 -6.14 2.77
N ARG A 17 14.41 -5.53 1.79
CA ARG A 17 14.51 -4.09 1.54
C ARG A 17 14.18 -3.23 2.77
N TYR A 18 13.20 -3.64 3.54
CA TYR A 18 12.79 -2.90 4.74
C TYR A 18 13.77 -3.04 5.93
N SER A 19 14.75 -3.93 5.83
CA SER A 19 15.80 -4.09 6.84
C SER A 19 16.96 -3.10 6.65
N VAL A 20 16.99 -2.35 5.54
CA VAL A 20 17.99 -1.30 5.32
C VAL A 20 17.79 -0.20 6.37
N PRO A 21 18.83 0.12 7.16
CA PRO A 21 18.73 1.15 8.20
C PRO A 21 18.63 2.55 7.58
N ASN A 22 18.19 3.50 8.39
CA ASN A 22 18.17 4.92 8.04
C ASN A 22 17.35 5.28 6.79
N GLN A 23 16.34 4.48 6.47
CA GLN A 23 15.41 4.84 5.38
C GLN A 23 14.76 6.20 5.69
N PRO A 24 14.62 7.08 4.68
CA PRO A 24 13.98 8.39 4.86
C PRO A 24 12.56 8.24 5.40
N LYS A 25 12.22 9.08 6.35
CA LYS A 25 10.88 9.17 6.92
C LYS A 25 10.32 10.55 6.68
N CYS A 26 9.05 10.64 6.35
CA CYS A 26 8.38 11.91 6.09
C CYS A 26 8.52 12.88 7.27
N GLU A 27 8.39 12.37 8.48
CA GLU A 27 8.46 13.14 9.71
C GLU A 27 9.85 13.72 10.04
N GLN A 28 10.91 13.30 9.37
CA GLN A 28 12.24 13.91 9.52
C GLN A 28 12.29 15.34 8.97
N CYS A 29 11.46 15.62 7.94
CA CYS A 29 11.33 16.95 7.36
C CYS A 29 10.00 17.62 7.70
N HIS A 30 8.96 16.83 8.06
CA HIS A 30 7.58 17.28 8.28
C HIS A 30 7.10 17.03 9.71
N GLY A 31 7.98 17.03 10.70
CA GLY A 31 7.62 16.74 12.10
C GLY A 31 6.58 17.68 12.70
N GLU A 32 6.60 18.94 12.30
CA GLU A 32 5.67 19.98 12.74
C GLU A 32 4.23 19.77 12.29
N VAL A 33 4.00 19.00 11.20
CA VAL A 33 2.65 18.83 10.66
C VAL A 33 1.76 17.95 11.55
N LYS A 34 2.32 17.24 12.53
CA LYS A 34 1.55 16.43 13.48
C LYS A 34 0.42 17.23 14.12
N THR A 35 0.70 18.47 14.49
CA THR A 35 -0.24 19.36 15.17
C THR A 35 -0.83 20.43 14.25
N ALA A 36 -0.50 20.41 12.97
CA ALA A 36 -0.94 21.43 12.01
C ALA A 36 -2.46 21.44 11.79
N ASN A 37 -3.12 20.30 12.00
CA ASN A 37 -4.57 20.19 11.94
C ASN A 37 -5.05 18.94 12.68
N THR A 38 -6.36 18.87 12.92
CA THR A 38 -7.01 17.77 13.63
C THR A 38 -6.80 16.41 12.95
N TYR A 39 -6.80 16.36 11.63
CA TYR A 39 -6.67 15.10 10.88
C TYR A 39 -5.28 14.48 11.08
N HIS A 40 -4.23 15.28 11.05
CA HIS A 40 -2.88 14.80 11.36
C HIS A 40 -2.79 14.32 12.82
N SER A 41 -3.32 15.09 13.77
CA SER A 41 -3.29 14.71 15.17
C SER A 41 -3.99 13.38 15.45
N MET A 42 -5.13 13.14 14.80
CA MET A 42 -5.93 11.92 14.97
C MET A 42 -5.30 10.67 14.37
N HIS A 43 -4.61 10.81 13.23
CA HIS A 43 -4.14 9.67 12.45
C HIS A 43 -2.63 9.43 12.51
N TRP A 44 -1.90 10.31 13.17
CA TRP A 44 -0.43 10.36 13.14
C TRP A 44 0.26 9.05 13.51
N ASP A 45 -0.27 8.36 14.50
CA ASP A 45 0.37 7.17 15.03
C ASP A 45 -0.18 5.87 14.42
N ASP A 46 -1.35 5.93 13.78
CA ASP A 46 -2.04 4.75 13.27
C ASP A 46 -1.95 4.57 11.77
N ILE A 47 -1.88 5.66 10.99
CA ILE A 47 -1.99 5.63 9.54
C ILE A 47 -0.71 6.17 8.89
N SER A 48 -0.16 5.45 7.91
CA SER A 48 1.03 5.92 7.20
C SER A 48 0.75 7.18 6.38
N CYS A 49 1.72 8.08 6.28
CA CYS A 49 1.59 9.33 5.53
C CYS A 49 1.17 9.07 4.07
N GLN A 50 1.68 8.01 3.46
CA GLN A 50 1.35 7.62 2.09
C GLN A 50 -0.13 7.24 1.92
N THR A 51 -0.80 6.79 2.98
CA THR A 51 -2.22 6.43 2.90
C THR A 51 -3.08 7.62 2.47
N CYS A 52 -2.76 8.81 2.95
CA CYS A 52 -3.44 10.05 2.59
C CYS A 52 -2.80 10.75 1.39
N HIS A 53 -1.48 10.74 1.33
CA HIS A 53 -0.71 11.60 0.42
C HIS A 53 -0.17 10.92 -0.83
N SER A 54 -0.35 9.61 -1.01
CA SER A 54 -0.01 8.97 -2.28
C SER A 54 -1.22 8.82 -3.19
N GLN A 55 -0.96 8.77 -4.47
CA GLN A 55 -1.97 8.45 -5.47
C GLN A 55 -1.48 7.33 -6.38
N ASP A 56 -2.42 6.71 -7.05
CA ASP A 56 -2.14 5.70 -8.05
C ASP A 56 -1.33 6.30 -9.21
N TYR A 57 -0.50 5.51 -9.84
CA TYR A 57 0.32 5.95 -10.96
C TYR A 57 0.65 4.83 -11.94
N GLN A 58 0.99 5.20 -13.15
CA GLN A 58 1.55 4.27 -14.11
C GLN A 58 3.04 4.06 -13.84
N ASN A 59 3.47 2.80 -13.88
CA ASN A 59 4.87 2.44 -13.65
C ASN A 59 5.56 2.20 -14.99
N CYS A 60 6.75 2.76 -15.17
CA CYS A 60 7.56 2.57 -16.38
C CYS A 60 7.98 1.11 -16.62
N GLY A 61 8.02 0.26 -15.61
CA GLY A 61 8.34 -1.16 -15.72
C GLY A 61 7.37 -1.99 -16.56
N SER A 62 6.24 -1.41 -16.91
CA SER A 62 5.16 -2.07 -17.64
C SER A 62 5.30 -2.08 -19.16
N CYS A 63 6.17 -1.26 -19.69
CA CYS A 63 6.41 -1.28 -21.13
C CYS A 63 7.03 -2.60 -21.61
N HIS A 64 7.43 -3.47 -20.71
CA HIS A 64 8.17 -4.71 -21.00
C HIS A 64 7.38 -5.99 -20.71
N VAL A 65 6.13 -5.90 -20.28
CA VAL A 65 5.46 -7.06 -19.66
C VAL A 65 4.48 -7.78 -20.59
N ASP A 66 4.19 -7.28 -21.79
CA ASP A 66 3.30 -8.01 -22.66
C ASP A 66 3.57 -7.83 -24.16
N THR A 67 3.30 -8.91 -24.87
CA THR A 67 3.43 -9.06 -26.32
C THR A 67 2.38 -8.23 -27.06
N GLY A 68 2.62 -6.92 -27.15
CA GLY A 68 1.91 -6.09 -28.13
C GLY A 68 0.82 -5.17 -27.61
N VAL A 69 0.46 -5.19 -26.34
CA VAL A 69 -0.45 -4.20 -25.75
C VAL A 69 0.33 -3.32 -24.78
N ARG A 70 0.60 -2.09 -25.18
CA ARG A 70 1.27 -1.08 -24.34
C ARG A 70 0.32 -0.52 -23.27
N ASN A 71 -0.26 -1.38 -22.49
CA ASN A 71 -0.94 -0.95 -21.28
C ASN A 71 0.09 -0.89 -20.17
N GLY A 72 0.55 0.31 -19.87
CA GLY A 72 1.36 0.53 -18.69
C GLY A 72 0.67 -0.04 -17.45
N PRO A 73 1.31 -0.87 -16.57
CA PRO A 73 0.66 -1.28 -15.34
C PRO A 73 0.31 -0.03 -14.57
N TYR A 74 -0.96 0.14 -14.41
CA TYR A 74 -1.54 0.98 -13.42
C TYR A 74 -1.22 0.35 -12.07
N MET A 75 -0.57 1.12 -11.20
CA MET A 75 -0.33 0.71 -9.83
C MET A 75 -1.41 1.35 -8.97
N GLY A 76 -2.47 0.60 -8.75
CA GLY A 76 -3.48 0.92 -7.78
C GLY A 76 -3.04 0.54 -6.36
N PHE A 77 -3.48 1.32 -5.39
CA PHE A 77 -3.16 1.11 -4.00
C PHE A 77 -4.42 0.96 -3.17
N LYS A 78 -4.38 0.02 -2.23
CA LYS A 78 -5.42 -0.21 -1.23
C LYS A 78 -4.91 0.13 0.15
N ILE A 79 -5.80 0.56 1.03
CA ILE A 79 -5.55 0.72 2.45
C ILE A 79 -5.81 -0.62 3.14
N GLY A 80 -4.82 -1.11 3.88
CA GLY A 80 -4.96 -2.36 4.61
C GLY A 80 -4.19 -2.37 5.92
N LYS A 81 -4.30 -3.46 6.66
CA LYS A 81 -3.48 -3.67 7.84
C LYS A 81 -2.02 -3.82 7.45
N ASN A 82 -1.14 -3.37 8.32
CA ASN A 82 0.30 -3.42 8.08
C ASN A 82 0.83 -4.87 8.14
N PRO A 83 1.35 -5.44 7.04
CA PRO A 83 1.95 -6.77 7.05
C PRO A 83 3.31 -6.82 7.76
N LEU A 84 3.86 -5.69 8.16
CA LEU A 84 5.18 -5.55 8.78
C LEU A 84 5.13 -4.84 10.14
N PRO A 85 4.26 -5.24 11.09
CA PRO A 85 4.01 -4.48 12.32
C PRO A 85 5.25 -4.38 13.23
N ASN A 86 6.17 -5.34 13.14
CA ASN A 86 7.42 -5.34 13.91
C ASN A 86 8.52 -4.43 13.31
N VAL A 87 8.31 -3.93 12.10
CA VAL A 87 9.32 -3.14 11.34
C VAL A 87 8.82 -1.74 11.05
N LYS A 88 7.53 -1.60 10.78
CA LYS A 88 6.88 -0.32 10.45
C LYS A 88 5.84 0.00 11.51
N ARG A 89 5.90 1.21 12.08
CA ARG A 89 5.13 1.61 13.26
C ARG A 89 3.62 1.73 13.07
N PHE A 90 3.18 1.97 11.83
CA PHE A 90 1.76 2.24 11.56
C PHE A 90 0.91 0.97 11.60
N LYS A 91 -0.33 1.07 12.03
CA LYS A 91 -1.32 -0.03 11.98
C LYS A 91 -1.87 -0.23 10.58
N TYR A 92 -2.11 0.89 9.87
CA TYR A 92 -2.68 0.90 8.53
C TYR A 92 -1.73 1.55 7.55
N VAL A 93 -1.59 0.93 6.41
CA VAL A 93 -0.61 1.32 5.40
C VAL A 93 -1.21 1.20 4.00
N VAL A 94 -0.49 1.76 3.05
CA VAL A 94 -0.77 1.53 1.63
C VAL A 94 -0.21 0.18 1.22
N LEU A 95 -1.04 -0.61 0.56
CA LEU A 95 -0.71 -1.90 -0.01
C LEU A 95 -0.80 -1.84 -1.52
N ARG A 96 0.08 -2.58 -2.19
CA ARG A 96 0.01 -2.84 -3.63
C ARG A 96 -0.19 -4.32 -3.90
N HIS A 97 -0.96 -4.65 -4.91
CA HIS A 97 -1.08 -6.01 -5.38
C HIS A 97 0.22 -6.46 -6.08
N ALA A 98 0.75 -7.58 -5.67
CA ALA A 98 1.93 -8.22 -6.23
C ALA A 98 1.66 -9.74 -6.32
N PRO A 99 0.73 -10.15 -7.19
CA PRO A 99 0.31 -11.53 -7.26
C PRO A 99 1.43 -12.41 -7.78
N ALA A 100 1.50 -13.61 -7.20
CA ALA A 100 2.28 -14.70 -7.73
C ALA A 100 1.34 -15.90 -7.74
N ALA A 101 0.60 -16.09 -8.83
CA ALA A 101 -0.30 -17.22 -8.97
C ALA A 101 0.49 -18.54 -8.93
N PRO A 102 -0.11 -19.63 -8.45
CA PRO A 102 0.58 -20.91 -8.27
C PRO A 102 1.24 -21.42 -9.57
N ASP A 103 0.67 -21.12 -10.71
CA ASP A 103 1.10 -21.56 -12.04
C ASP A 103 1.94 -20.52 -12.82
N THR A 104 2.34 -19.41 -12.20
CA THR A 104 3.08 -18.31 -12.84
C THR A 104 4.28 -18.79 -13.67
N TRP A 105 4.95 -19.85 -13.22
CA TRP A 105 6.16 -20.39 -13.87
C TRP A 105 5.93 -21.74 -14.56
N SER A 106 4.69 -22.12 -14.83
CA SER A 106 4.35 -23.41 -15.44
C SER A 106 5.02 -23.61 -16.80
N ASN A 107 5.09 -22.56 -17.63
CA ASN A 107 5.77 -22.59 -18.94
C ASN A 107 7.29 -22.79 -18.83
N TYR A 108 7.87 -22.67 -17.65
CA TYR A 108 9.30 -22.86 -17.38
C TYR A 108 9.58 -24.17 -16.64
N GLY A 109 8.63 -25.11 -16.67
CA GLY A 109 8.80 -26.44 -16.05
C GLY A 109 8.52 -26.48 -14.55
N ILE A 110 7.93 -25.42 -13.98
CA ILE A 110 7.50 -25.36 -12.58
C ILE A 110 5.98 -25.31 -12.57
N PRO A 111 5.29 -26.47 -12.54
CA PRO A 111 3.83 -26.52 -12.71
C PRO A 111 3.08 -25.85 -11.55
N THR A 112 3.67 -25.86 -10.36
CA THR A 112 3.11 -25.19 -9.20
C THR A 112 4.26 -24.65 -8.33
N MET A 113 4.18 -23.39 -7.96
CA MET A 113 5.15 -22.80 -7.04
C MET A 113 4.90 -23.27 -5.61
N ALA A 114 5.95 -23.76 -4.97
CA ALA A 114 5.89 -24.05 -3.53
C ALA A 114 5.69 -22.73 -2.76
N ASN A 115 4.85 -22.77 -1.74
CA ASN A 115 4.61 -21.65 -0.82
C ASN A 115 4.04 -20.37 -1.47
N PHE A 116 3.38 -20.45 -2.63
CA PHE A 116 2.79 -19.29 -3.31
C PHE A 116 1.79 -18.52 -2.43
N ALA A 117 1.14 -19.19 -1.49
CA ALA A 117 0.17 -18.61 -0.55
C ALA A 117 0.73 -18.37 0.87
N SER A 118 2.05 -18.50 1.09
CA SER A 118 2.67 -18.35 2.42
C SER A 118 2.70 -16.89 2.92
N GLU A 119 2.47 -15.96 2.02
CA GLU A 119 2.54 -14.52 2.29
C GLU A 119 1.41 -13.79 1.58
N PRO A 120 0.91 -12.66 2.10
CA PRO A 120 -0.09 -11.85 1.41
C PRO A 120 0.35 -11.46 -0.01
N THR A 121 -0.55 -11.50 -0.97
CA THR A 121 -0.32 -10.95 -2.33
C THR A 121 -0.35 -9.42 -2.33
N TYR A 122 -1.03 -8.83 -1.34
CA TYR A 122 -0.97 -7.39 -1.09
C TYR A 122 0.19 -7.07 -0.16
N ARG A 123 1.17 -6.36 -0.69
CA ARG A 123 2.43 -6.04 -0.01
C ARG A 123 2.49 -4.59 0.42
N HIS A 124 3.18 -4.32 1.53
CA HIS A 124 3.48 -2.96 1.96
C HIS A 124 4.12 -2.18 0.81
N ALA A 125 3.56 -1.01 0.51
CA ALA A 125 4.07 -0.12 -0.52
C ALA A 125 4.57 1.20 0.08
N THR A 126 5.59 1.76 -0.57
CA THR A 126 6.09 3.11 -0.32
C THR A 126 6.00 3.91 -1.61
N PRO A 127 4.79 4.31 -2.03
CA PRO A 127 4.63 5.08 -3.26
C PRO A 127 5.42 6.38 -3.22
N HIS A 128 5.98 6.78 -4.36
CA HIS A 128 6.72 8.03 -4.49
C HIS A 128 5.91 9.12 -5.19
N ASN A 129 4.72 8.81 -5.68
CA ASN A 129 3.81 9.80 -6.24
C ASN A 129 3.04 10.49 -5.10
N ILE A 130 3.75 11.37 -4.39
CA ILE A 130 3.26 12.06 -3.19
C ILE A 130 2.72 13.43 -3.58
N LYS A 131 1.51 13.73 -3.14
CA LYS A 131 0.87 15.03 -3.29
C LYS A 131 0.23 15.47 -1.98
N ARG A 132 0.13 16.79 -1.81
CA ARG A 132 -0.61 17.37 -0.70
C ARG A 132 -2.09 16.98 -0.75
N TRP A 133 -2.68 17.06 -1.94
CA TRP A 133 -4.06 16.73 -2.20
C TRP A 133 -4.14 15.53 -3.15
N THR A 134 -4.89 14.53 -2.78
CA THR A 134 -5.13 13.28 -3.51
C THR A 134 -6.63 13.01 -3.52
N PRO A 135 -7.14 12.08 -4.33
CA PRO A 135 -8.55 11.71 -4.28
C PRO A 135 -9.06 11.34 -2.88
N ARG A 136 -8.17 10.91 -1.97
CA ARG A 136 -8.50 10.56 -0.58
C ARG A 136 -8.48 11.74 0.38
N THR A 137 -8.00 12.90 -0.04
CA THR A 137 -7.84 14.08 0.82
C THR A 137 -8.45 15.35 0.23
N GLU A 138 -8.76 15.35 -1.06
CA GLU A 138 -9.37 16.47 -1.75
C GLU A 138 -10.88 16.46 -1.54
N VAL A 139 -11.40 17.54 -0.98
CA VAL A 139 -12.82 17.70 -0.67
C VAL A 139 -13.28 19.09 -1.08
N GLU A 140 -14.58 19.25 -1.27
CA GLU A 140 -15.18 20.53 -1.54
C GLU A 140 -15.06 21.49 -0.36
N SER A 141 -15.18 22.79 -0.65
CA SER A 141 -15.13 23.82 0.39
C SER A 141 -16.19 23.57 1.47
N GLY A 142 -15.75 23.54 2.73
CA GLY A 142 -16.61 23.30 3.88
C GLY A 142 -16.78 21.82 4.26
N GLN A 143 -16.25 20.89 3.47
CA GLN A 143 -16.24 19.48 3.83
C GLN A 143 -14.98 19.11 4.63
N SER A 144 -15.06 18.02 5.37
CA SER A 144 -13.88 17.43 6.04
C SER A 144 -13.21 16.38 5.16
N CYS A 145 -11.91 16.15 5.36
CA CYS A 145 -11.17 15.09 4.63
C CYS A 145 -11.77 13.70 4.83
N SER A 146 -12.54 13.47 5.89
CA SER A 146 -13.26 12.22 6.10
C SER A 146 -14.29 11.93 4.99
N ALA A 147 -14.84 12.95 4.35
CA ALA A 147 -15.79 12.78 3.25
C ALA A 147 -15.18 12.10 2.02
N ALA A 148 -13.86 12.26 1.80
CA ALA A 148 -13.16 11.64 0.68
C ALA A 148 -12.49 10.29 1.02
N CYS A 149 -12.41 9.94 2.31
CA CYS A 149 -11.68 8.74 2.73
C CYS A 149 -12.55 7.75 3.51
N HIS A 150 -13.34 8.20 4.49
CA HIS A 150 -14.16 7.29 5.27
C HIS A 150 -15.31 6.74 4.43
N ILE A 151 -15.60 5.47 4.62
CA ILE A 151 -16.73 4.83 3.94
C ILE A 151 -18.02 5.43 4.47
N LYS A 152 -18.88 5.84 3.54
CA LYS A 152 -20.21 6.33 3.85
C LYS A 152 -21.17 5.86 2.78
N ASP A 153 -22.20 5.11 3.18
CA ASP A 153 -23.22 4.57 2.25
C ASP A 153 -22.62 3.80 1.06
N GLY A 154 -21.46 3.17 1.28
CA GLY A 154 -20.68 2.46 0.24
C GLY A 154 -19.67 3.31 -0.50
N ASP A 155 -19.75 4.62 -0.49
CA ASP A 155 -18.75 5.52 -1.09
C ASP A 155 -17.40 5.35 -0.39
N ASN A 156 -16.31 5.52 -1.15
CA ASN A 156 -14.91 5.39 -0.71
C ASN A 156 -14.49 3.96 -0.29
N ALA A 157 -15.34 2.95 -0.44
CA ALA A 157 -14.99 1.57 -0.13
C ALA A 157 -13.83 1.07 -1.01
N GLU A 158 -13.70 1.61 -2.22
CA GLU A 158 -12.64 1.27 -3.17
C GLU A 158 -11.22 1.59 -2.67
N TRP A 159 -11.09 2.48 -1.68
CA TRP A 159 -9.78 2.75 -1.09
C TRP A 159 -9.23 1.62 -0.22
N TYR A 160 -10.11 0.76 0.27
CA TYR A 160 -9.78 -0.26 1.26
C TYR A 160 -9.65 -1.64 0.63
N LEU A 161 -8.88 -2.51 1.28
CA LEU A 161 -8.75 -3.90 0.88
C LEU A 161 -9.70 -4.75 1.69
N PHE A 162 -10.76 -5.21 1.06
CA PHE A 162 -11.69 -6.19 1.64
C PHE A 162 -11.43 -7.59 1.12
N ARG A 163 -11.75 -8.59 1.93
CA ARG A 163 -11.68 -9.99 1.50
C ARG A 163 -12.54 -10.26 0.25
N ALA A 164 -13.64 -9.54 0.10
CA ALA A 164 -14.52 -9.64 -1.07
C ALA A 164 -13.87 -9.15 -2.38
N ASP A 165 -12.86 -8.29 -2.30
CA ASP A 165 -12.11 -7.79 -3.48
C ASP A 165 -11.20 -8.87 -4.10
N LEU A 166 -10.95 -9.97 -3.38
CA LEU A 166 -10.05 -11.02 -3.77
C LEU A 166 -10.80 -12.14 -4.50
N GLY A 167 -10.22 -12.65 -5.60
CA GLY A 167 -10.88 -13.63 -6.44
C GLY A 167 -10.80 -15.04 -5.87
N GLU A 168 -9.61 -15.58 -5.81
CA GLU A 168 -9.36 -16.97 -5.48
C GLU A 168 -9.34 -17.24 -3.97
N GLN A 169 -9.77 -18.43 -3.55
CA GLN A 169 -9.80 -18.79 -2.13
C GLN A 169 -8.41 -18.75 -1.49
N TRP A 170 -7.38 -19.26 -2.18
CA TRP A 170 -6.01 -19.22 -1.69
C TRP A 170 -5.51 -17.79 -1.47
N GLU A 171 -5.91 -16.86 -2.33
CA GLU A 171 -5.54 -15.45 -2.19
C GLU A 171 -6.26 -14.78 -1.03
N LYS A 172 -7.54 -15.13 -0.81
CA LYS A 172 -8.32 -14.71 0.36
C LYS A 172 -7.64 -15.14 1.67
N ASP A 173 -7.17 -16.38 1.70
CA ASP A 173 -6.53 -16.92 2.89
C ASP A 173 -5.14 -16.31 3.11
N ALA A 174 -4.37 -16.13 2.06
CA ALA A 174 -3.06 -15.48 2.13
C ALA A 174 -3.14 -14.01 2.57
N ASN A 175 -4.20 -13.30 2.21
CA ASN A 175 -4.39 -11.87 2.56
C ASN A 175 -5.18 -11.63 3.85
N GLU A 176 -5.62 -12.65 4.56
CA GLU A 176 -6.34 -12.53 5.83
C GLU A 176 -5.67 -11.56 6.82
N PRO A 177 -4.31 -11.55 6.96
CA PRO A 177 -3.64 -10.63 7.88
C PRO A 177 -3.72 -9.15 7.48
N VAL A 178 -4.06 -8.83 6.23
CA VAL A 178 -3.97 -7.46 5.69
C VAL A 178 -5.31 -6.86 5.29
N VAL A 179 -6.37 -7.65 5.17
CA VAL A 179 -7.72 -7.14 4.89
C VAL A 179 -8.30 -6.37 6.08
N VAL A 180 -9.25 -5.48 5.82
CA VAL A 180 -9.80 -4.58 6.85
C VAL A 180 -11.24 -4.92 7.26
N ASP A 181 -11.74 -6.09 6.88
CA ASP A 181 -13.13 -6.49 7.11
C ASP A 181 -13.59 -6.44 8.56
N ASP A 182 -12.69 -6.71 9.49
CA ASP A 182 -12.94 -6.78 10.93
C ASP A 182 -12.79 -5.44 11.65
N ILE A 183 -12.18 -4.44 11.00
CA ILE A 183 -11.90 -3.14 11.63
C ILE A 183 -12.77 -2.01 11.10
N ILE A 184 -13.31 -2.14 9.89
CA ILE A 184 -14.25 -1.17 9.36
C ILE A 184 -15.60 -1.40 10.02
N PRO A 185 -16.15 -0.41 10.74
CA PRO A 185 -17.46 -0.55 11.37
C PRO A 185 -18.54 -0.97 10.36
N SER A 186 -19.42 -1.87 10.76
CA SER A 186 -20.54 -2.31 9.89
C SER A 186 -21.45 -1.15 9.46
N SER A 187 -21.51 -0.08 10.28
CA SER A 187 -22.22 1.16 9.95
C SER A 187 -21.56 1.98 8.84
N TRP A 188 -20.35 1.59 8.40
CA TRP A 188 -19.63 2.22 7.30
C TRP A 188 -19.72 1.41 6.00
N LYS A 189 -20.30 0.21 6.05
CA LYS A 189 -20.39 -0.72 4.88
C LYS A 189 -21.73 -0.59 4.13
#